data_4a69a90d5b755ef81b2ec9d71466d544
#
_entry.id   4a69a90d5b755ef81b2ec9d71466d544
#
_cell.length_a   1.000
_cell.length_b   1.000
_cell.length_c   1.000
_cell.angle_alpha   90.00
_cell.angle_beta   90.00
_cell.angle_gamma   90.00
#
_symmetry.space_group_name_H-M   'P 1'
#
loop_
_entity.id
_entity.type
_entity.pdbx_description
1 polymer ?
#
loop_
_entity_poly.entity_id
_entity_poly.type
_entity_poly.pdbx_seq_one_letter_code
_entity_poly.pdbx_strand_id
1 'polypeptide(L)'
;MYAISTPIDDQYTGDGIAVRGPSYGMHTIRVDGNDIFAVYCATQKAREFIIKEKRPVLLEAISYRVGDHSTSDFSQRYRDEKEMQKWNDLLAKFGNPIERFEKYLLNRGLISEDRPKQLKQDAIE
;
A
#
# COMPACT_ATOMS: atom_id res chain seq x y z
N MET A 1 0.14 9.72 -3.15
CA MET A 1 0.29 9.04 -4.47
C MET A 1 -0.17 9.97 -5.56
N TYR A 2 0.44 9.91 -6.73
CA TYR A 2 0.06 10.74 -7.89
C TYR A 2 -1.29 10.33 -8.48
N ALA A 3 -2.11 11.29 -8.85
CA ALA A 3 -3.28 11.09 -9.71
C ALA A 3 -2.83 11.30 -11.17
N ILE A 4 -2.42 10.24 -11.84
CA ILE A 4 -1.64 10.22 -13.08
C ILE A 4 -0.36 11.07 -12.88
N SER A 5 -0.36 12.32 -13.31
CA SER A 5 0.76 13.27 -13.21
C SER A 5 0.65 14.28 -12.05
N THR A 6 -0.52 14.40 -11.43
CA THR A 6 -0.76 15.38 -10.37
C THR A 6 -0.26 14.86 -9.02
N PRO A 7 0.74 15.51 -8.38
CA PRO A 7 1.22 15.15 -7.07
C PRO A 7 0.14 15.35 -5.98
N ILE A 8 0.30 14.71 -4.84
CA ILE A 8 -0.72 14.71 -3.78
C ILE A 8 -0.99 16.13 -3.25
N ASP A 9 0.04 16.96 -3.18
CA ASP A 9 -0.04 18.33 -2.64
C ASP A 9 -0.87 19.25 -3.53
N ASP A 10 -1.00 18.93 -4.83
CA ASP A 10 -1.82 19.66 -5.80
C ASP A 10 -3.24 19.09 -5.94
N GLN A 11 -3.53 17.91 -5.33
CA GLN A 11 -4.84 17.28 -5.44
C GLN A 11 -5.84 17.82 -4.43
N TYR A 12 -5.40 18.14 -3.23
CA TYR A 12 -6.23 18.67 -2.15
C TYR A 12 -5.41 19.33 -1.06
N THR A 13 -6.04 20.23 -0.33
CA THR A 13 -5.49 20.84 0.88
C THR A 13 -5.88 20.00 2.09
N GLY A 14 -4.95 19.75 3.00
CA GLY A 14 -5.18 19.01 4.25
C GLY A 14 -4.60 17.61 4.27
N ASP A 15 -4.90 16.86 5.31
CA ASP A 15 -4.26 15.59 5.65
C ASP A 15 -4.96 14.38 5.01
N GLY A 16 -4.95 14.27 3.69
CA GLY A 16 -5.36 13.05 3.00
C GLY A 16 -6.87 12.82 2.91
N ILE A 17 -7.23 11.56 2.71
CA ILE A 17 -8.61 11.12 2.52
C ILE A 17 -9.26 10.73 3.84
N ALA A 18 -8.49 10.13 4.76
CA ALA A 18 -9.00 9.60 6.04
C ALA A 18 -9.76 10.66 6.86
N VAL A 19 -9.29 11.90 6.85
CA VAL A 19 -9.93 13.02 7.59
C VAL A 19 -11.34 13.35 7.11
N ARG A 20 -11.74 12.90 5.93
CA ARG A 20 -13.11 13.09 5.39
C ARG A 20 -14.13 12.14 6.01
N GLY A 21 -13.68 10.98 6.48
CA GLY A 21 -14.57 9.96 7.05
C GLY A 21 -15.44 10.47 8.21
N PRO A 22 -14.87 11.15 9.22
CA PRO A 22 -15.66 11.73 10.31
C PRO A 22 -16.77 12.68 9.85
N SER A 23 -16.52 13.48 8.79
CA SER A 23 -17.54 14.39 8.22
C SER A 23 -18.74 13.65 7.65
N TYR A 24 -18.56 12.39 7.23
CA TYR A 24 -19.63 11.50 6.77
C TYR A 24 -20.16 10.57 7.89
N GLY A 25 -19.69 10.77 9.12
CA GLY A 25 -20.07 9.90 10.24
C GLY A 25 -19.47 8.50 10.18
N MET A 26 -18.41 8.29 9.39
CA MET A 26 -17.72 7.02 9.27
C MET A 26 -16.57 6.90 10.26
N HIS A 27 -16.38 5.71 10.83
CA HIS A 27 -15.13 5.37 11.49
C HIS A 27 -14.01 5.27 10.44
N THR A 28 -12.83 5.79 10.76
CA THR A 28 -11.75 5.88 9.77
C THR A 28 -10.47 5.25 10.30
N ILE A 29 -9.80 4.48 9.46
CA ILE A 29 -8.51 3.86 9.74
C ILE A 29 -7.56 4.22 8.61
N ARG A 30 -6.40 4.83 8.94
CA ARG A 30 -5.28 5.00 8.02
C ARG A 30 -4.23 3.95 8.32
N VAL A 31 -3.72 3.27 7.28
CA VAL A 31 -2.78 2.18 7.42
C VAL A 31 -1.67 2.25 6.37
N ASP A 32 -0.46 1.79 6.70
CA ASP A 32 0.59 1.54 5.72
C ASP A 32 0.17 0.40 4.79
N GLY A 33 -0.17 0.73 3.54
CA GLY A 33 -0.56 -0.23 2.51
C GLY A 33 0.58 -1.16 2.05
N ASN A 34 1.82 -0.88 2.46
CA ASN A 34 2.99 -1.72 2.15
C ASN A 34 3.30 -2.72 3.27
N ASP A 35 2.52 -2.73 4.35
CA ASP A 35 2.66 -3.67 5.46
C ASP A 35 1.44 -4.60 5.54
N ILE A 36 1.64 -5.86 5.14
CA ILE A 36 0.55 -6.85 5.09
C ILE A 36 -0.07 -7.11 6.48
N PHE A 37 0.73 -7.07 7.55
CA PHE A 37 0.24 -7.28 8.91
C PHE A 37 -0.60 -6.09 9.38
N ALA A 38 -0.14 -4.87 9.08
CA ALA A 38 -0.88 -3.66 9.38
C ALA A 38 -2.23 -3.64 8.65
N VAL A 39 -2.24 -3.97 7.34
CA VAL A 39 -3.48 -4.06 6.54
C VAL A 39 -4.40 -5.16 7.05
N TYR A 40 -3.87 -6.34 7.40
CA TYR A 40 -4.66 -7.42 7.98
C TYR A 40 -5.33 -6.99 9.29
N CYS A 41 -4.56 -6.43 10.23
CA CYS A 41 -5.09 -5.98 11.52
C CYS A 41 -6.10 -4.82 11.35
N ALA A 42 -5.84 -3.87 10.46
CA ALA A 42 -6.76 -2.78 10.17
C ALA A 42 -8.09 -3.28 9.60
N THR A 43 -8.01 -4.23 8.66
CA THR A 43 -9.19 -4.85 8.06
C THR A 43 -10.00 -5.66 9.07
N GLN A 44 -9.32 -6.42 9.95
CA GLN A 44 -9.99 -7.15 11.03
C GLN A 44 -10.73 -6.20 11.96
N LYS A 45 -10.09 -5.13 12.43
CA LYS A 45 -10.72 -4.12 13.28
C LYS A 45 -11.89 -3.42 12.59
N ALA A 46 -11.75 -3.09 11.30
CA ALA A 46 -12.83 -2.50 10.53
C ALA A 46 -14.03 -3.46 10.45
N ARG A 47 -13.78 -4.75 10.17
CA ARG A 47 -14.82 -5.78 10.12
C ARG A 47 -15.53 -5.96 11.46
N GLU A 48 -14.80 -6.03 12.56
CA GLU A 48 -15.37 -6.13 13.92
C GLU A 48 -16.25 -4.94 14.24
N PHE A 49 -15.79 -3.72 13.92
CA PHE A 49 -16.57 -2.49 14.09
C PHE A 49 -17.86 -2.52 13.26
N ILE A 50 -17.78 -2.87 11.98
CA ILE A 50 -18.94 -2.91 11.07
C ILE A 50 -19.99 -3.91 11.57
N ILE A 51 -19.55 -5.09 12.02
CA ILE A 51 -20.46 -6.13 12.52
C ILE A 51 -21.18 -5.65 13.79
N LYS A 52 -20.44 -5.03 14.72
CA LYS A 52 -20.94 -4.57 16.00
C LYS A 52 -21.83 -3.33 15.87
N GLU A 53 -21.32 -2.30 15.21
CA GLU A 53 -21.95 -0.97 15.20
C GLU A 53 -22.91 -0.77 14.01
N LYS A 54 -22.92 -1.70 13.03
CA LYS A 54 -23.73 -1.61 11.78
C LYS A 54 -23.49 -0.30 11.01
N ARG A 55 -22.25 0.20 11.05
CA ARG A 55 -21.82 1.46 10.42
C ARG A 55 -20.64 1.20 9.49
N PRO A 56 -20.52 2.00 8.40
CA PRO A 56 -19.39 1.86 7.47
C PRO A 56 -18.07 2.31 8.11
N VAL A 57 -16.98 1.80 7.55
CA VAL A 57 -15.60 2.22 7.87
C VAL A 57 -14.92 2.69 6.60
N LEU A 58 -14.24 3.84 6.66
CA LEU A 58 -13.33 4.29 5.62
C LEU A 58 -11.92 3.81 5.96
N LEU A 59 -11.32 3.01 5.08
CA LEU A 59 -9.96 2.53 5.23
C LEU A 59 -9.08 3.16 4.16
N GLU A 60 -8.12 3.99 4.57
CA GLU A 60 -7.14 4.63 3.71
C GLU A 60 -5.81 3.88 3.79
N ALA A 61 -5.45 3.15 2.73
CA ALA A 61 -4.17 2.48 2.60
C ALA A 61 -3.16 3.40 1.91
N ILE A 62 -2.16 3.85 2.65
CA ILE A 62 -1.07 4.69 2.12
C ILE A 62 -0.10 3.80 1.35
N SER A 63 0.16 4.15 0.09
CA SER A 63 1.13 3.46 -0.75
C SER A 63 1.76 4.42 -1.77
N TYR A 64 2.78 3.94 -2.49
CA TYR A 64 3.43 4.67 -3.57
C TYR A 64 3.38 3.87 -4.86
N ARG A 65 3.01 4.52 -5.98
CA ARG A 65 3.08 3.93 -7.31
C ARG A 65 4.49 4.08 -7.86
N VAL A 66 5.24 2.99 -7.97
CA VAL A 66 6.63 3.00 -8.46
C VAL A 66 6.69 3.16 -9.98
N GLY A 67 5.88 2.39 -10.69
CA GLY A 67 5.83 2.41 -12.15
C GLY A 67 4.99 3.54 -12.74
N ASP A 68 4.88 3.54 -14.06
CA ASP A 68 3.99 4.43 -14.80
C ASP A 68 2.52 4.12 -14.51
N HIS A 69 1.63 5.08 -14.76
CA HIS A 69 0.20 4.91 -14.59
C HIS A 69 -0.41 3.96 -15.61
N SER A 70 0.06 4.03 -16.85
CA SER A 70 -0.41 3.23 -17.99
C SER A 70 0.70 3.01 -18.99
N THR A 71 0.45 2.20 -20.02
CA THR A 71 1.41 1.93 -21.09
C THR A 71 1.78 3.16 -21.93
N SER A 72 0.93 4.18 -21.93
CA SER A 72 1.16 5.46 -22.63
C SER A 72 1.69 6.58 -21.72
N ASP A 73 1.85 6.29 -20.42
CA ASP A 73 2.39 7.23 -19.44
C ASP A 73 3.92 7.18 -19.42
N PHE A 74 4.53 8.30 -19.05
CA PHE A 74 5.96 8.40 -18.85
C PHE A 74 6.24 9.28 -17.62
N SER A 75 6.26 8.61 -16.46
CA SER A 75 6.30 9.27 -15.14
C SER A 75 7.52 10.14 -14.91
N GLN A 76 8.65 9.87 -15.59
CA GLN A 76 9.87 10.69 -15.51
C GLN A 76 9.68 12.13 -16.00
N ARG A 77 8.61 12.43 -16.75
CA ARG A 77 8.31 13.78 -17.22
C ARG A 77 7.74 14.70 -16.14
N TYR A 78 7.18 14.14 -15.07
CA TYR A 78 6.45 14.91 -14.07
C TYR A 78 6.83 14.57 -12.62
N ARG A 79 7.61 13.52 -12.38
CA ARG A 79 8.11 13.17 -11.04
C ARG A 79 9.50 13.76 -10.83
N ASP A 80 9.75 14.21 -9.61
CA ASP A 80 11.09 14.60 -9.18
C ASP A 80 12.02 13.40 -9.12
N GLU A 81 13.22 13.51 -9.71
CA GLU A 81 14.21 12.43 -9.76
C GLU A 81 14.67 12.01 -8.36
N LYS A 82 14.80 12.96 -7.43
CA LYS A 82 15.21 12.66 -6.04
C LYS A 82 14.13 11.90 -5.29
N GLU A 83 12.86 12.23 -5.55
CA GLU A 83 11.73 11.48 -5.00
C GLU A 83 11.75 10.03 -5.51
N MET A 84 11.90 9.84 -6.81
CA MET A 84 11.97 8.51 -7.42
C MET A 84 13.14 7.71 -6.88
N GLN A 85 14.33 8.33 -6.79
CA GLN A 85 15.53 7.67 -6.24
C GLN A 85 15.32 7.26 -4.78
N LYS A 86 14.77 8.13 -3.95
CA LYS A 86 14.45 7.82 -2.55
C LYS A 86 13.54 6.59 -2.41
N TRP A 87 12.50 6.51 -3.24
CA TRP A 87 11.59 5.36 -3.22
C TRP A 87 12.25 4.08 -3.74
N ASN A 88 13.08 4.17 -4.78
CA ASN A 88 13.88 3.05 -5.27
C ASN A 88 14.84 2.52 -4.21
N ASP A 89 15.52 3.42 -3.47
CA ASP A 89 16.41 3.04 -2.37
C ASP A 89 15.64 2.36 -1.23
N LEU A 90 14.46 2.85 -0.88
CA LEU A 90 13.61 2.21 0.12
C LEU A 90 13.15 0.83 -0.32
N LEU A 91 12.76 0.67 -1.59
CA LEU A 91 12.37 -0.62 -2.16
C LEU A 91 13.55 -1.59 -2.25
N ALA A 92 14.73 -1.11 -2.64
CA ALA A 92 15.94 -1.92 -2.65
C ALA A 92 16.29 -2.42 -1.25
N LYS A 93 16.12 -1.59 -0.22
CA LYS A 93 16.41 -1.92 1.17
C LYS A 93 15.38 -2.84 1.81
N PHE A 94 14.12 -2.53 1.66
CA PHE A 94 13.04 -3.20 2.40
C PHE A 94 12.24 -4.18 1.55
N GLY A 95 12.22 -4.02 0.23
CA GLY A 95 11.36 -4.73 -0.70
C GLY A 95 9.96 -4.10 -0.83
N ASN A 96 9.25 -4.52 -1.86
CA ASN A 96 7.82 -4.26 -1.97
C ASN A 96 7.01 -5.10 -0.93
N PRO A 97 5.70 -4.92 -0.78
CA PRO A 97 4.91 -5.66 0.21
C PRO A 97 5.07 -7.17 0.15
N ILE A 98 5.16 -7.74 -1.07
CA ILE A 98 5.32 -9.19 -1.28
C ILE A 98 6.70 -9.64 -0.82
N GLU A 99 7.76 -8.95 -1.23
CA GLU A 99 9.13 -9.27 -0.84
C GLU A 99 9.39 -9.07 0.67
N ARG A 100 8.77 -8.05 1.28
CA ARG A 100 8.81 -7.84 2.73
C ARG A 100 8.22 -9.02 3.47
N PHE A 101 7.08 -9.52 3.01
CA PHE A 101 6.42 -10.68 3.60
C PHE A 101 7.20 -11.97 3.36
N GLU A 102 7.72 -12.17 2.16
CA GLU A 102 8.61 -13.30 1.82
C GLU A 102 9.81 -13.35 2.76
N LYS A 103 10.53 -12.23 2.90
CA LYS A 103 11.68 -12.12 3.83
C LYS A 103 11.28 -12.42 5.28
N TYR A 104 10.12 -11.95 5.73
CA TYR A 104 9.62 -12.24 7.06
C TYR A 104 9.39 -13.74 7.27
N LEU A 105 8.73 -14.41 6.33
CA LEU A 105 8.44 -15.84 6.41
C LEU A 105 9.71 -16.70 6.40
N LEU A 106 10.67 -16.36 5.53
CA LEU A 106 11.97 -17.03 5.46
C LEU A 106 12.77 -16.85 6.76
N ASN A 107 12.89 -15.62 7.26
CA ASN A 107 13.62 -15.32 8.50
C ASN A 107 13.03 -15.98 9.75
N ARG A 108 11.74 -16.32 9.71
CA ARG A 108 11.06 -17.04 10.79
C ARG A 108 11.05 -18.56 10.57
N GLY A 109 11.59 -19.06 9.46
CA GLY A 109 11.56 -20.49 9.13
C GLY A 109 10.16 -21.03 8.88
N LEU A 110 9.20 -20.15 8.51
CA LEU A 110 7.81 -20.54 8.27
C LEU A 110 7.60 -21.12 6.86
N ILE A 111 8.52 -20.85 5.95
CA ILE A 111 8.55 -21.43 4.60
C ILE A 111 9.99 -21.82 4.24
N SER A 112 10.16 -22.78 3.33
CA SER A 112 11.46 -23.13 2.74
C SER A 112 11.88 -22.12 1.69
N GLU A 113 13.19 -22.04 1.40
CA GLU A 113 13.74 -21.11 0.38
C GLU A 113 13.20 -21.33 -1.04
N ASP A 114 12.73 -22.55 -1.35
CA ASP A 114 12.18 -22.90 -2.66
C ASP A 114 10.69 -22.55 -2.79
N ARG A 115 9.96 -22.42 -1.66
CA ARG A 115 8.52 -22.19 -1.67
C ARG A 115 8.09 -20.90 -2.38
N PRO A 116 8.78 -19.75 -2.24
CA PRO A 116 8.43 -18.53 -2.98
C PRO A 116 8.56 -18.70 -4.50
N LYS A 117 9.57 -19.42 -4.97
CA LYS A 117 9.78 -19.68 -6.39
C LYS A 117 8.64 -20.54 -6.95
N GLN A 118 8.28 -21.59 -6.22
CA GLN A 118 7.17 -22.48 -6.58
C GLN A 118 5.84 -21.74 -6.64
N LEU A 119 5.53 -20.89 -5.64
CA LEU A 119 4.32 -20.08 -5.63
C LEU A 119 4.25 -19.09 -6.80
N LYS A 120 5.39 -18.50 -7.18
CA LYS A 120 5.46 -17.62 -8.36
C LYS A 120 5.19 -18.40 -9.65
N GLN A 121 5.71 -19.62 -9.77
CA GLN A 121 5.46 -20.48 -10.93
C GLN A 121 3.99 -20.91 -11.00
N ASP A 122 3.44 -21.40 -9.87
CA ASP A 122 2.04 -21.83 -9.78
C ASP A 122 1.05 -20.68 -10.10
N ALA A 123 1.45 -19.42 -9.89
CA ALA A 123 0.61 -18.25 -10.18
C ALA A 123 0.65 -17.78 -11.64
N ILE A 124 1.58 -18.31 -12.46
CA ILE A 124 1.71 -17.98 -13.89
C ILE A 124 0.96 -19.00 -14.76
N GLU A 125 0.82 -20.22 -14.31
CA GLU A 125 0.05 -21.31 -14.94
C GLU A 125 -1.46 -21.12 -14.74
#